data_e86d79222876fae83c4b6152d80f6fe4
#
_entry.id   e86d79222876fae83c4b6152d80f6fe4
#
_cell.length_a   1.000
_cell.length_b   1.000
_cell.length_c   1.000
_cell.angle_alpha   90.00
_cell.angle_beta   90.00
_cell.angle_gamma   90.00
#
_symmetry.space_group_name_H-M   'P 1'
#
loop_
_entity.id
_entity.type
_entity.pdbx_description
1 polymer ?
#
loop_
_entity_poly.entity_id
_entity_poly.type
_entity_poly.pdbx_seq_one_letter_code
_entity_poly.pdbx_strand_id
1 'polypeptide(L)'
;MSQSIRCTILRGGTSKGVYLRESDLPNDPTDREKTILSIFGSPDRRQIDGLGGADPLTSKVCIVGPPPEDETNAAAAHLSYTFGQVEIDEPMVDFRSLCGNLTSGVGAFAIWENMVRTTSPITTVRI
;
A
#
# COMPACT_ATOMS: atom_id res chain seq x y z
N MET A 1 19.81 0.57 14.73
CA MET A 1 19.07 -0.70 14.71
C MET A 1 18.28 -0.78 13.41
N SER A 2 18.46 -1.83 12.63
CA SER A 2 17.72 -2.02 11.39
C SER A 2 16.35 -2.65 11.68
N GLN A 3 15.35 -2.27 10.89
CA GLN A 3 14.00 -2.80 10.93
C GLN A 3 13.70 -3.46 9.57
N SER A 4 13.08 -4.63 9.61
CA SER A 4 12.67 -5.34 8.41
C SER A 4 11.16 -5.28 8.27
N ILE A 5 10.67 -4.84 7.12
CA ILE A 5 9.24 -4.79 6.81
C ILE A 5 9.02 -5.52 5.49
N ARG A 6 8.11 -6.49 5.53
CA ARG A 6 7.75 -7.26 4.34
C ARG A 6 6.92 -6.41 3.39
N CYS A 7 7.26 -6.44 2.12
CA CYS A 7 6.51 -5.71 1.10
C CYS A 7 6.47 -6.50 -0.21
N THR A 8 5.54 -6.11 -1.07
CA THR A 8 5.43 -6.65 -2.43
C THR A 8 5.39 -5.49 -3.40
N ILE A 9 6.20 -5.56 -4.45
CA ILE A 9 6.20 -4.56 -5.51
C ILE A 9 5.37 -5.10 -6.66
N LEU A 10 4.32 -4.35 -7.03
CA LEU A 10 3.43 -4.72 -8.12
C LEU A 10 3.25 -3.57 -9.10
N ARG A 11 3.08 -3.91 -10.35
CA ARG A 11 2.65 -2.98 -11.37
C ARG A 11 1.13 -3.15 -11.60
N GLY A 12 0.41 -2.03 -11.60
CA GLY A 12 -0.99 -1.97 -12.00
C GLY A 12 -1.14 -0.91 -13.08
N GLY A 13 -1.57 -1.27 -14.31
CA GLY A 13 -1.64 -0.34 -15.42
C GLY A 13 -0.32 0.39 -15.64
N THR A 14 -0.31 1.71 -15.56
CA THR A 14 0.87 2.57 -15.74
C THR A 14 1.57 2.91 -14.43
N SER A 15 1.11 2.38 -13.30
CA SER A 15 1.67 2.67 -11.99
C SER A 15 2.39 1.46 -11.39
N LYS A 16 3.44 1.73 -10.61
CA LYS A 16 4.13 0.75 -9.78
C LYS A 16 3.93 1.15 -8.32
N GLY A 17 3.59 0.19 -7.48
CA GLY A 17 3.37 0.44 -6.06
C GLY A 17 4.08 -0.55 -5.16
N VAL A 18 4.32 -0.10 -3.92
CA VAL A 18 4.80 -0.94 -2.84
C VAL A 18 3.60 -1.28 -1.97
N TYR A 19 3.26 -2.56 -1.91
CA TYR A 19 2.12 -3.06 -1.15
C TYR A 19 2.58 -3.56 0.21
N LEU A 20 1.91 -3.09 1.26
CA LEU A 20 2.24 -3.39 2.64
C LEU A 20 0.98 -3.85 3.38
N ARG A 21 1.15 -4.75 4.34
CA ARG A 21 0.08 -5.06 5.28
C ARG A 21 0.01 -3.97 6.33
N GLU A 22 -1.18 -3.51 6.62
CA GLU A 22 -1.40 -2.49 7.64
C GLU A 22 -0.81 -2.89 8.99
N SER A 23 -0.91 -4.17 9.35
CA SER A 23 -0.40 -4.70 10.61
C SER A 23 1.13 -4.64 10.74
N ASP A 24 1.86 -4.49 9.63
CA ASP A 24 3.32 -4.39 9.63
C ASP A 24 3.81 -2.95 9.80
N LEU A 25 2.90 -1.99 9.82
CA LEU A 25 3.22 -0.56 9.96
C LEU A 25 2.91 -0.07 11.38
N PRO A 26 3.61 0.97 11.87
CA PRO A 26 3.25 1.60 13.13
C PRO A 26 1.81 2.12 13.13
N ASN A 27 1.15 2.07 14.30
CA ASN A 27 -0.21 2.57 14.44
C ASN A 27 -0.28 4.10 14.49
N ASP A 28 0.74 4.74 15.05
CA ASP A 28 0.80 6.19 15.13
C ASP A 28 0.94 6.78 13.72
N PRO A 29 0.06 7.72 13.31
CA PRO A 29 0.10 8.27 11.95
C PRO A 29 1.43 8.92 11.58
N THR A 30 2.07 9.61 12.51
CA THR A 30 3.36 10.26 12.26
C THR A 30 4.47 9.23 12.06
N ASP A 31 4.52 8.21 12.90
CA ASP A 31 5.51 7.14 12.78
C ASP A 31 5.27 6.30 11.52
N ARG A 32 4.02 6.09 11.17
CA ARG A 32 3.64 5.39 9.93
C ARG A 32 4.14 6.15 8.71
N GLU A 33 3.92 7.45 8.65
CA GLU A 33 4.39 8.29 7.55
C GLU A 33 5.92 8.27 7.44
N LYS A 34 6.62 8.40 8.56
CA LYS A 34 8.08 8.33 8.58
C LYS A 34 8.61 6.99 8.08
N THR A 35 7.96 5.91 8.48
CA THR A 35 8.32 4.56 8.04
C THR A 35 8.15 4.42 6.53
N ILE A 36 7.03 4.90 5.99
CA ILE A 36 6.77 4.87 4.54
C ILE A 36 7.79 5.70 3.79
N LEU A 37 8.08 6.91 4.25
CA LEU A 37 9.10 7.76 3.64
C LEU A 37 10.46 7.07 3.59
N SER A 38 10.83 6.40 4.67
CA SER A 38 12.08 5.64 4.74
C SER A 38 12.11 4.49 3.74
N ILE A 39 10.99 3.76 3.60
CA ILE A 39 10.87 2.66 2.62
C ILE A 39 11.11 3.17 1.20
N PHE A 40 10.60 4.37 0.88
CA PHE A 40 10.71 4.94 -0.46
C PHE A 40 11.99 5.72 -0.70
N GLY A 41 12.71 6.07 0.35
CA GLY A 41 13.91 6.92 0.24
C GLY A 41 13.59 8.39 0.06
N SER A 42 12.40 8.84 0.52
CA SER A 42 11.98 10.24 0.43
C SER A 42 12.27 10.99 1.74
N PRO A 43 12.53 12.31 1.69
CA PRO A 43 12.65 13.13 0.49
C PRO A 43 14.03 13.01 -0.15
N ASP A 44 14.08 12.80 -1.43
CA ASP A 44 15.29 12.79 -2.26
C ASP A 44 14.83 12.65 -3.71
N ARG A 45 15.34 13.50 -4.59
CA ARG A 45 14.97 13.48 -6.01
C ARG A 45 15.16 12.14 -6.68
N ARG A 46 16.14 11.36 -6.22
CA ARG A 46 16.46 10.06 -6.77
C ARG A 46 15.87 8.91 -5.97
N GLN A 47 15.37 9.20 -4.76
CA GLN A 47 14.93 8.18 -3.81
C GLN A 47 15.93 7.02 -3.72
N ILE A 48 17.23 7.38 -3.69
CA ILE A 48 18.33 6.43 -3.91
C ILE A 48 18.44 5.36 -2.82
N ASP A 49 18.04 5.69 -1.60
CA ASP A 49 18.15 4.79 -0.46
C ASP A 49 16.90 3.93 -0.25
N GLY A 50 15.96 3.97 -1.17
CA GLY A 50 14.68 3.26 -1.02
C GLY A 50 14.12 2.69 -2.30
N LEU A 51 12.85 2.30 -2.24
CA LEU A 51 12.15 1.60 -3.31
C LEU A 51 11.41 2.54 -4.27
N GLY A 52 11.42 3.83 -4.01
CA GLY A 52 10.79 4.80 -4.91
C GLY A 52 11.49 4.86 -6.25
N GLY A 53 10.74 5.23 -7.29
CA GLY A 53 11.27 5.29 -8.65
C GLY A 53 11.58 6.70 -9.14
N ALA A 54 11.64 7.67 -8.24
CA ALA A 54 11.92 9.08 -8.53
C ALA A 54 10.91 9.73 -9.49
N ASP A 55 9.71 9.19 -9.53
CA ASP A 55 8.62 9.61 -10.41
C ASP A 55 7.29 9.37 -9.69
N PRO A 56 6.27 10.25 -9.84
CA PRO A 56 4.98 10.05 -9.19
C PRO A 56 4.31 8.71 -9.52
N LEU A 57 4.45 8.20 -10.73
CA LEU A 57 3.85 6.93 -11.13
C LEU A 57 4.54 5.71 -10.48
N THR A 58 5.72 5.89 -9.93
CA THR A 58 6.50 4.81 -9.31
C THR A 58 6.79 5.07 -7.83
N SER A 59 6.09 6.04 -7.21
CA SER A 59 6.28 6.42 -5.81
C SER A 59 4.96 6.34 -5.06
N LYS A 60 4.34 5.16 -5.07
CA LYS A 60 3.00 4.93 -4.54
C LYS A 60 3.02 3.81 -3.51
N VAL A 61 2.37 4.04 -2.37
CA VAL A 61 2.20 3.03 -1.33
C VAL A 61 0.76 2.55 -1.29
N CYS A 62 0.60 1.24 -1.13
CA CYS A 62 -0.70 0.59 -1.03
C CYS A 62 -0.73 -0.18 0.29
N ILE A 63 -1.57 0.26 1.21
CA ILE A 63 -1.70 -0.34 2.53
C ILE A 63 -2.98 -1.15 2.56
N VAL A 64 -2.86 -2.45 2.78
CA VAL A 64 -3.99 -3.38 2.80
C VAL A 64 -4.17 -3.89 4.22
N GLY A 65 -5.38 -3.78 4.73
CA GLY A 65 -5.72 -4.18 6.08
C GLY A 65 -7.02 -4.95 6.17
N PRO A 66 -7.47 -5.24 7.41
CA PRO A 66 -8.76 -5.90 7.62
C PRO A 66 -9.90 -4.97 7.19
N PRO A 67 -11.11 -5.52 6.98
CA PRO A 67 -12.27 -4.69 6.65
C PRO A 67 -12.58 -3.72 7.80
N PRO A 68 -13.18 -2.57 7.49
CA PRO A 68 -13.56 -1.62 8.54
C PRO A 68 -14.60 -2.24 9.48
N GLU A 69 -14.57 -1.83 10.74
CA GLU A 69 -15.51 -2.33 11.77
C GLU A 69 -16.91 -1.72 11.67
N ASP A 70 -17.17 -0.90 10.67
CA ASP A 70 -18.47 -0.30 10.42
C ASP A 70 -19.50 -1.39 10.06
N GLU A 71 -20.55 -1.52 10.88
CA GLU A 71 -21.58 -2.54 10.74
C GLU A 71 -22.30 -2.51 9.38
N THR A 72 -22.36 -1.35 8.73
CA THR A 72 -23.04 -1.22 7.44
C THR A 72 -22.21 -1.74 6.27
N ASN A 73 -20.89 -1.74 6.38
CA ASN A 73 -19.99 -2.13 5.29
C ASN A 73 -19.15 -3.37 5.58
N ALA A 74 -18.92 -3.70 6.85
CA ALA A 74 -18.05 -4.81 7.26
C ALA A 74 -18.50 -6.17 6.68
N ALA A 75 -19.81 -6.39 6.53
CA ALA A 75 -20.34 -7.63 5.94
C ALA A 75 -20.12 -7.71 4.43
N ALA A 76 -19.87 -6.59 3.75
CA ALA A 76 -19.71 -6.53 2.30
C ALA A 76 -18.25 -6.52 1.86
N ALA A 77 -17.34 -5.98 2.66
CA ALA A 77 -15.93 -5.86 2.32
C ALA A 77 -15.10 -6.98 2.94
N HIS A 78 -14.11 -7.47 2.19
CA HIS A 78 -13.12 -8.44 2.69
C HIS A 78 -11.88 -7.74 3.26
N LEU A 79 -11.57 -6.54 2.78
CA LEU A 79 -10.35 -5.81 3.05
C LEU A 79 -10.61 -4.31 3.10
N SER A 80 -9.69 -3.60 3.74
CA SER A 80 -9.54 -2.16 3.56
C SER A 80 -8.30 -1.89 2.71
N TYR A 81 -8.34 -0.79 1.96
CA TYR A 81 -7.24 -0.35 1.12
C TYR A 81 -7.03 1.14 1.29
N THR A 82 -5.81 1.51 1.66
CA THR A 82 -5.39 2.91 1.77
C THR A 82 -4.29 3.16 0.76
N PHE A 83 -4.53 4.12 -0.13
CA PHE A 83 -3.55 4.57 -1.10
C PHE A 83 -2.83 5.80 -0.60
N GLY A 84 -1.50 5.87 -0.81
CA GLY A 84 -0.70 7.05 -0.53
C GLY A 84 0.21 7.39 -1.69
N GLN A 85 0.20 8.67 -2.07
CA GLN A 85 1.19 9.21 -3.00
C GLN A 85 2.38 9.70 -2.18
N VAL A 86 3.52 9.05 -2.34
CA VAL A 86 4.74 9.44 -1.63
C VAL A 86 5.41 10.57 -2.39
N GLU A 87 5.53 11.74 -1.76
CA GLU A 87 6.19 12.87 -2.39
C GLU A 87 7.69 12.62 -2.51
N ILE A 88 8.29 13.12 -3.58
CA ILE A 88 9.69 12.86 -3.88
C ILE A 88 10.58 13.89 -3.20
N ASP A 89 10.27 15.17 -3.34
CA ASP A 89 11.07 16.28 -2.83
C ASP A 89 10.69 16.72 -1.41
N GLU A 90 9.54 16.28 -0.90
CA GLU A 90 9.02 16.69 0.39
C GLU A 90 8.82 15.48 1.31
N PRO A 91 8.99 15.64 2.63
CA PRO A 91 8.79 14.55 3.58
C PRO A 91 7.31 14.35 3.91
N MET A 92 6.52 13.99 2.92
CA MET A 92 5.07 13.87 3.03
C MET A 92 4.54 12.70 2.20
N VAL A 93 3.52 12.04 2.74
CA VAL A 93 2.70 11.07 2.01
C VAL A 93 1.28 11.63 1.92
N ASP A 94 0.78 11.78 0.70
CA ASP A 94 -0.57 12.29 0.46
C ASP A 94 -1.56 11.12 0.38
N PHE A 95 -2.43 11.01 1.38
CA PHE A 95 -3.45 9.96 1.45
C PHE A 95 -4.82 10.41 0.93
N ARG A 96 -4.92 11.62 0.38
CA ARG A 96 -6.21 12.18 -0.06
C ARG A 96 -6.62 11.76 -1.46
N SER A 97 -5.68 11.28 -2.26
CA SER A 97 -5.95 10.85 -3.64
C SER A 97 -6.21 9.36 -3.73
N LEU A 98 -6.69 8.92 -4.89
CA LEU A 98 -6.92 7.52 -5.19
C LEU A 98 -6.12 7.14 -6.45
N CYS A 99 -5.78 5.86 -6.55
CA CYS A 99 -5.13 5.33 -7.74
C CYS A 99 -5.87 4.07 -8.19
N GLY A 100 -6.66 4.20 -9.26
CA GLY A 100 -7.42 3.08 -9.82
C GLY A 100 -6.50 1.99 -10.37
N ASN A 101 -5.36 2.37 -10.95
CA ASN A 101 -4.40 1.42 -11.49
C ASN A 101 -3.90 0.42 -10.43
N LEU A 102 -3.55 0.92 -9.23
CA LEU A 102 -3.01 0.06 -8.18
C LEU A 102 -4.09 -0.71 -7.40
N THR A 103 -5.34 -0.29 -7.48
CA THR A 103 -6.46 -1.06 -6.92
C THR A 103 -6.49 -2.45 -7.53
N SER A 104 -6.12 -2.59 -8.80
CA SER A 104 -6.09 -3.88 -9.49
C SER A 104 -5.12 -4.89 -8.86
N GLY A 105 -4.10 -4.45 -8.16
CA GLY A 105 -3.13 -5.32 -7.49
C GLY A 105 -3.52 -5.77 -6.09
N VAL A 106 -4.54 -5.15 -5.50
CA VAL A 106 -4.93 -5.42 -4.10
C VAL A 106 -5.38 -6.86 -3.91
N GLY A 107 -6.20 -7.37 -4.82
CA GLY A 107 -6.67 -8.75 -4.75
C GLY A 107 -5.53 -9.77 -4.81
N ALA A 108 -4.61 -9.60 -5.74
CA ALA A 108 -3.45 -10.48 -5.89
C ALA A 108 -2.57 -10.45 -4.63
N PHE A 109 -2.29 -9.26 -4.11
CA PHE A 109 -1.52 -9.09 -2.87
C PHE A 109 -2.20 -9.81 -1.71
N ALA A 110 -3.52 -9.62 -1.55
CA ALA A 110 -4.29 -10.24 -0.48
C ALA A 110 -4.26 -11.76 -0.52
N ILE A 111 -4.30 -12.33 -1.72
CA ILE A 111 -4.20 -13.78 -1.91
C ILE A 111 -2.80 -14.27 -1.51
N TRP A 112 -1.75 -13.62 -1.98
CA TRP A 112 -0.37 -14.00 -1.65
C TRP A 112 -0.07 -13.87 -0.17
N GLU A 113 -0.68 -12.91 0.52
CA GLU A 113 -0.51 -12.69 1.94
C GLU A 113 -1.52 -13.47 2.81
N ASN A 114 -2.32 -14.35 2.20
CA ASN A 114 -3.33 -15.17 2.88
C ASN A 114 -4.35 -14.34 3.68
N MET A 115 -4.71 -13.17 3.16
CA MET A 115 -5.67 -12.27 3.81
C MET A 115 -7.12 -12.58 3.42
N VAL A 116 -7.33 -13.33 2.34
CA VAL A 116 -8.64 -13.76 1.86
C VAL A 116 -8.61 -15.23 1.48
N ARG A 117 -9.78 -15.90 1.55
CA ARG A 117 -9.92 -17.26 1.06
C ARG A 117 -10.03 -17.26 -0.45
N THR A 118 -9.32 -18.19 -1.08
CA THR A 118 -9.43 -18.39 -2.53
C THR A 118 -10.53 -19.37 -2.86
N THR A 119 -11.20 -19.14 -3.99
CA THR A 119 -12.17 -20.05 -4.57
C THR A 119 -11.77 -20.37 -6.00
N SER A 120 -12.19 -21.53 -6.50
CA SER A 120 -11.83 -21.97 -7.84
C SER A 120 -13.10 -22.06 -8.69
N PRO A 121 -13.08 -21.65 -9.97
CA PRO A 121 -11.93 -21.09 -10.71
C PRO A 121 -11.71 -19.59 -10.50
N ILE A 122 -12.62 -18.89 -9.81
CA ILE A 122 -12.59 -17.43 -9.64
C ILE A 122 -12.67 -17.10 -8.16
N THR A 123 -11.79 -16.19 -7.71
CA THR A 123 -11.85 -15.61 -6.38
C THR A 123 -12.31 -14.16 -6.48
N THR A 124 -13.40 -13.81 -5.79
CA THR A 124 -13.89 -12.44 -5.71
C THR A 124 -13.37 -11.79 -4.44
N VAL A 125 -12.77 -10.61 -4.59
CA VAL A 125 -12.26 -9.81 -3.46
C VAL A 125 -12.99 -8.47 -3.45
N ARG A 126 -13.69 -8.19 -2.35
CA ARG A 126 -14.38 -6.91 -2.14
C ARG A 126 -13.52 -6.01 -1.26
N ILE A 127 -13.33 -4.79 -1.73
CA ILE A 127 -12.47 -3.79 -1.10
C ILE A 127 -13.32 -2.61 -0.65
#